data_4a1de1feaefc4e50dae05cde571e7cc5
#
_entry.id   4a1de1feaefc4e50dae05cde571e7cc5
#
_cell.length_a   1.000
_cell.length_b   1.000
_cell.length_c   1.000
_cell.angle_alpha   90.00
_cell.angle_beta   90.00
_cell.angle_gamma   90.00
#
_symmetry.space_group_name_H-M   'P 1'
#
loop_
_entity.id
_entity.type
_entity.pdbx_description
1 polymer ?
#
loop_
_entity_poly.entity_id
_entity_poly.type
_entity_poly.pdbx_seq_one_letter_code
_entity_poly.pdbx_strand_id
1 'polypeptide(L)'
;DDLFVTNVSRLSKGISMGCGNSILIKLNQIGTVSETLEAVKAAHKAGYTAVSSHRSGETEDTTIADMAVALNMCQIKAGAPSRSERVAKYNRLLRIEEELGNSAVYPGHDAFKL
;
A
#
# COMPACT_ATOMS: atom_id res chain seq x y z
N ASP A 1 -7.75 -7.88 2.19
CA ASP A 1 -8.61 -7.26 1.18
C ASP A 1 -10.05 -7.14 1.69
N ASP A 2 -10.93 -8.08 1.38
CA ASP A 2 -12.36 -8.01 1.70
C ASP A 2 -12.69 -8.09 3.18
N LEU A 3 -11.77 -8.59 4.00
CA LEU A 3 -11.94 -8.67 5.45
C LEU A 3 -11.91 -7.30 6.12
N PHE A 4 -10.94 -6.45 5.74
CA PHE A 4 -10.70 -5.15 6.38
C PHE A 4 -11.20 -3.97 5.57
N VAL A 5 -11.28 -4.07 4.26
CA VAL A 5 -11.77 -3.06 3.30
C VAL A 5 -11.20 -1.65 3.54
N THR A 6 -9.92 -1.55 3.90
CA THR A 6 -9.21 -0.30 4.25
C THR A 6 -9.91 0.48 5.39
N ASN A 7 -10.66 -0.21 6.24
CA ASN A 7 -11.47 0.38 7.30
C ASN A 7 -10.84 0.12 8.68
N VAL A 8 -10.55 1.19 9.43
CA VAL A 8 -9.87 1.11 10.74
C VAL A 8 -10.65 0.28 11.75
N SER A 9 -11.97 0.41 11.80
CA SER A 9 -12.80 -0.33 12.75
C SER A 9 -12.76 -1.84 12.49
N ARG A 10 -12.89 -2.24 11.21
CA ARG A 10 -12.78 -3.64 10.80
C ARG A 10 -11.38 -4.20 11.02
N LEU A 11 -10.36 -3.41 10.72
CA LEU A 11 -8.96 -3.77 10.97
C LEU A 11 -8.72 -3.99 12.46
N SER A 12 -9.16 -3.07 13.33
CA SER A 12 -9.02 -3.19 14.78
C SER A 12 -9.68 -4.44 15.33
N LYS A 13 -10.88 -4.77 14.84
CA LYS A 13 -11.57 -6.02 15.19
C LYS A 13 -10.74 -7.25 14.75
N GLY A 14 -10.22 -7.26 13.52
CA GLY A 14 -9.38 -8.33 13.03
C GLY A 14 -8.11 -8.51 13.85
N ILE A 15 -7.45 -7.40 14.20
CA ILE A 15 -6.25 -7.42 15.06
C ILE A 15 -6.58 -8.05 16.43
N SER A 16 -7.68 -7.65 17.06
CA SER A 16 -8.08 -8.19 18.36
C SER A 16 -8.41 -9.68 18.32
N MET A 17 -8.77 -10.21 17.16
CA MET A 17 -9.08 -11.63 16.93
C MET A 17 -7.88 -12.41 16.40
N GLY A 18 -6.73 -11.79 16.18
CA GLY A 18 -5.54 -12.42 15.61
C GLY A 18 -5.69 -12.82 14.13
N CYS A 19 -6.49 -12.08 13.36
CA CYS A 19 -6.79 -12.38 11.96
C CYS A 19 -5.74 -11.82 11.00
N GLY A 20 -4.94 -12.68 10.38
CA GLY A 20 -3.94 -12.27 9.37
C GLY A 20 -2.76 -11.52 9.97
N ASN A 21 -1.95 -10.93 9.10
CA ASN A 21 -0.76 -10.15 9.45
C ASN A 21 -0.48 -8.99 8.49
N SER A 22 -1.39 -8.74 7.55
CA SER A 22 -1.24 -7.72 6.53
C SER A 22 -2.60 -7.17 6.10
N ILE A 23 -2.61 -5.95 5.59
CA ILE A 23 -3.80 -5.31 5.01
C ILE A 23 -3.53 -4.84 3.58
N LEU A 24 -4.49 -5.07 2.68
CA LEU A 24 -4.48 -4.48 1.36
C LEU A 24 -5.16 -3.11 1.42
N ILE A 25 -4.44 -2.08 1.00
CA ILE A 25 -4.87 -0.68 1.04
C ILE A 25 -5.40 -0.26 -0.32
N LYS A 26 -6.67 0.06 -0.38
CA LYS A 26 -7.34 0.61 -1.57
C LYS A 26 -7.90 1.98 -1.22
N LEU A 27 -7.23 3.03 -1.70
CA LEU A 27 -7.51 4.43 -1.36
C LEU A 27 -8.99 4.82 -1.53
N ASN A 28 -9.60 4.40 -2.64
CA ASN A 28 -11.00 4.73 -2.94
C ASN A 28 -12.02 3.76 -2.32
N GLN A 29 -11.58 2.74 -1.57
CA GLN A 29 -12.50 1.81 -0.89
C GLN A 29 -13.06 2.45 0.39
N ILE A 30 -12.21 3.10 1.17
CA ILE A 30 -12.63 3.93 2.31
C ILE A 30 -13.05 5.33 1.87
N GLY A 31 -12.38 5.90 0.87
CA GLY A 31 -12.83 7.09 0.16
C GLY A 31 -12.09 8.37 0.45
N THR A 32 -11.31 8.47 1.52
CA THR A 32 -10.47 9.64 1.82
C THR A 32 -9.03 9.25 2.09
N VAL A 33 -8.11 10.17 1.80
CA VAL A 33 -6.68 9.99 2.10
C VAL A 33 -6.45 9.91 3.61
N SER A 34 -7.12 10.76 4.39
CA SER A 34 -6.96 10.78 5.85
C SER A 34 -7.32 9.44 6.48
N GLU A 35 -8.46 8.85 6.14
CA GLU A 35 -8.88 7.54 6.64
C GLU A 35 -7.94 6.42 6.18
N THR A 36 -7.44 6.53 4.96
CA THR A 36 -6.42 5.58 4.44
C THR A 36 -5.13 5.65 5.26
N LEU A 37 -4.63 6.86 5.57
CA LEU A 37 -3.46 7.06 6.42
C LEU A 37 -3.67 6.48 7.83
N GLU A 38 -4.87 6.66 8.39
CA GLU A 38 -5.22 6.08 9.70
C GLU A 38 -5.20 4.55 9.66
N ALA A 39 -5.72 3.94 8.60
CA ALA A 39 -5.70 2.49 8.43
C ALA A 39 -4.26 1.94 8.33
N VAL A 40 -3.39 2.59 7.56
CA VAL A 40 -1.98 2.20 7.46
C VAL A 40 -1.26 2.35 8.80
N LYS A 41 -1.45 3.47 9.50
CA LYS A 41 -0.87 3.69 10.83
C LYS A 41 -1.33 2.65 11.84
N ALA A 42 -2.62 2.32 11.84
CA ALA A 42 -3.19 1.30 12.73
C ALA A 42 -2.58 -0.08 12.44
N ALA A 43 -2.45 -0.45 11.17
CA ALA A 43 -1.81 -1.69 10.75
C ALA A 43 -0.35 -1.77 11.23
N HIS A 44 0.45 -0.76 10.94
CA HIS A 44 1.87 -0.73 11.34
C HIS A 44 2.04 -0.76 12.86
N LYS A 45 1.21 -0.03 13.62
CA LYS A 45 1.23 -0.03 15.08
C LYS A 45 0.94 -1.42 15.67
N ALA A 46 0.13 -2.21 14.99
CA ALA A 46 -0.18 -3.58 15.38
C ALA A 46 0.83 -4.63 14.88
N GLY A 47 1.89 -4.21 14.17
CA GLY A 47 2.88 -5.11 13.58
C GLY A 47 2.44 -5.73 12.24
N TYR A 48 1.31 -5.30 11.68
CA TYR A 48 0.86 -5.73 10.35
C TYR A 48 1.64 -5.02 9.25
N THR A 49 1.83 -5.69 8.13
CA THR A 49 2.30 -5.04 6.90
C THR A 49 1.12 -4.41 6.14
N ALA A 50 1.42 -3.54 5.20
CA ALA A 50 0.43 -2.94 4.32
C ALA A 50 0.87 -3.06 2.86
N VAL A 51 -0.07 -3.27 1.95
CA VAL A 51 0.18 -3.34 0.51
C VAL A 51 -0.63 -2.25 -0.17
N SER A 52 0.02 -1.31 -0.84
CA SER A 52 -0.66 -0.29 -1.66
C SER A 52 -1.21 -0.94 -2.92
N SER A 53 -2.50 -0.77 -3.20
CA SER A 53 -3.17 -1.54 -4.26
C SER A 53 -3.91 -0.68 -5.26
N HIS A 54 -3.81 -1.09 -6.52
CA HIS A 54 -4.67 -0.65 -7.60
C HIS A 54 -6.09 -1.19 -7.48
N ARG A 55 -6.96 -0.76 -8.38
CA ARG A 55 -8.29 -1.34 -8.63
C ARG A 55 -8.34 -1.97 -10.03
N SER A 56 -9.40 -2.72 -10.31
CA SER A 56 -9.62 -3.33 -11.65
C SER A 56 -9.78 -2.28 -12.75
N GLY A 57 -10.49 -1.19 -12.47
CA GLY A 57 -10.55 -0.01 -13.32
C GLY A 57 -9.54 1.04 -12.83
N GLU A 58 -8.61 1.42 -13.65
CA GLU A 58 -7.53 2.35 -13.31
C GLU A 58 -7.36 3.45 -14.33
N THR A 59 -6.71 4.52 -13.89
CA THR A 59 -6.20 5.61 -14.72
C THR A 59 -4.67 5.66 -14.61
N GLU A 60 -4.04 6.61 -15.30
CA GLU A 60 -2.59 6.84 -15.18
C GLU A 60 -2.18 7.62 -13.92
N ASP A 61 -3.11 7.84 -12.96
CA ASP A 61 -2.78 8.40 -11.65
C ASP A 61 -1.74 7.54 -10.92
N THR A 62 -0.81 8.19 -10.24
CA THR A 62 0.35 7.55 -9.59
C THR A 62 0.33 7.65 -8.07
N THR A 63 -0.72 8.17 -7.47
CA THR A 63 -0.83 8.43 -6.02
C THR A 63 -0.50 7.20 -5.18
N ILE A 64 -0.92 6.00 -5.60
CA ILE A 64 -0.64 4.76 -4.86
C ILE A 64 0.84 4.42 -4.80
N ALA A 65 1.64 4.82 -5.78
CA ALA A 65 3.10 4.65 -5.77
C ALA A 65 3.76 5.59 -4.75
N ASP A 66 3.37 6.86 -4.75
CA ASP A 66 3.84 7.84 -3.76
C ASP A 66 3.49 7.39 -2.33
N MET A 67 2.26 6.92 -2.12
CA MET A 67 1.82 6.41 -0.82
C MET A 67 2.60 5.18 -0.36
N ALA A 68 2.89 4.25 -1.27
CA ALA A 68 3.64 3.04 -0.93
C ALA A 68 5.02 3.38 -0.35
N VAL A 69 5.70 4.37 -0.92
CA VAL A 69 7.01 4.83 -0.46
C VAL A 69 6.88 5.74 0.78
N ALA A 70 6.04 6.77 0.71
CA ALA A 70 5.89 7.77 1.78
C ALA A 70 5.44 7.16 3.12
N LEU A 71 4.65 6.10 3.09
CA LEU A 71 4.14 5.42 4.28
C LEU A 71 4.93 4.15 4.62
N ASN A 72 6.04 3.91 3.94
CA ASN A 72 6.88 2.73 4.15
C ASN A 72 6.09 1.42 4.14
N MET A 73 5.19 1.29 3.17
CA MET A 73 4.40 0.06 3.01
C MET A 73 5.26 -1.10 2.47
N CYS A 74 6.36 -0.78 1.78
CA CYS A 74 7.32 -1.72 1.20
C CYS A 74 6.75 -2.66 0.13
N GLN A 75 5.48 -2.54 -0.20
CA GLN A 75 4.78 -3.43 -1.12
C GLN A 75 3.76 -2.66 -1.95
N ILE A 76 3.66 -3.00 -3.23
CA ILE A 76 2.66 -2.46 -4.15
C ILE A 76 2.05 -3.57 -5.01
N LYS A 77 0.76 -3.50 -5.24
CA LYS A 77 0.02 -4.33 -6.18
C LYS A 77 -0.56 -3.42 -7.26
N ALA A 78 0.09 -3.34 -8.42
CA ALA A 78 -0.29 -2.42 -9.49
C ALA A 78 -0.59 -3.11 -10.83
N GLY A 79 -0.68 -4.43 -10.87
CA GLY A 79 -0.93 -5.22 -12.09
C GLY A 79 0.33 -5.50 -12.89
N ALA A 80 0.17 -6.17 -14.01
CA ALA A 80 1.28 -6.46 -14.92
C ALA A 80 1.82 -5.17 -15.55
N PRO A 81 3.14 -5.05 -15.77
CA PRO A 81 3.76 -3.87 -16.41
C PRO A 81 3.53 -3.89 -17.93
N SER A 82 2.28 -3.83 -18.34
CA SER A 82 1.83 -3.98 -19.73
C SER A 82 0.96 -2.82 -20.19
N ARG A 83 -0.18 -2.59 -19.55
CA ARG A 83 -1.05 -1.45 -19.88
C ARG A 83 -0.51 -0.15 -19.25
N SER A 84 -0.70 0.99 -19.94
CA SER A 84 -0.12 2.28 -19.54
C SER A 84 -0.55 2.75 -18.15
N GLU A 85 -1.79 2.51 -17.75
CA GLU A 85 -2.30 2.84 -16.42
C GLU A 85 -1.63 2.03 -15.29
N ARG A 86 -1.02 0.89 -15.62
CA ARG A 86 -0.23 0.08 -14.67
C ARG A 86 1.24 0.50 -14.70
N VAL A 87 1.78 0.65 -15.89
CA VAL A 87 3.18 1.09 -16.12
C VAL A 87 3.44 2.46 -15.51
N ALA A 88 2.46 3.36 -15.52
CA ALA A 88 2.58 4.68 -14.90
C ALA A 88 3.01 4.60 -13.43
N LYS A 89 2.46 3.66 -12.64
CA LYS A 89 2.81 3.46 -11.24
C LYS A 89 4.25 2.97 -11.07
N TYR A 90 4.68 2.02 -11.91
CA TYR A 90 6.06 1.52 -11.89
C TYR A 90 7.06 2.60 -12.30
N ASN A 91 6.76 3.36 -13.35
CA ASN A 91 7.58 4.49 -13.76
C ASN A 91 7.67 5.58 -12.67
N ARG A 92 6.58 5.79 -11.92
CA ARG A 92 6.62 6.71 -10.77
C ARG A 92 7.57 6.20 -9.68
N LEU A 93 7.58 4.92 -9.38
CA LEU A 93 8.53 4.33 -8.42
C LEU A 93 9.98 4.52 -8.86
N LEU A 94 10.28 4.35 -10.15
CA LEU A 94 11.63 4.61 -10.68
C LEU A 94 12.05 6.08 -10.51
N ARG A 95 11.13 7.03 -10.72
CA ARG A 95 11.41 8.45 -10.49
C ARG A 95 11.62 8.76 -9.01
N ILE A 96 10.84 8.15 -8.13
CA ILE A 96 11.02 8.30 -6.67
C ILE A 96 12.38 7.74 -6.24
N GLU A 97 12.79 6.58 -6.76
CA GLU A 97 14.11 6.00 -6.52
C GLU A 97 15.22 6.96 -6.94
N GLU A 98 15.10 7.58 -8.12
CA GLU A 98 16.04 8.59 -8.60
C GLU A 98 16.11 9.82 -7.68
N GLU A 99 14.96 10.31 -7.22
CA GLU A 99 14.86 11.43 -6.27
C GLU A 99 15.51 11.11 -4.92
N LEU A 100 15.34 9.89 -4.42
CA LEU A 100 15.90 9.43 -3.15
C LEU A 100 17.40 9.12 -3.24
N GLY A 101 17.90 8.76 -4.42
CA GLY A 101 19.31 8.42 -4.63
C GLY A 101 19.78 7.35 -3.65
N ASN A 102 20.87 7.62 -2.95
CA ASN A 102 21.46 6.67 -2.00
C ASN A 102 20.59 6.40 -0.74
N SER A 103 19.50 7.14 -0.54
CA SER A 103 18.53 6.90 0.55
C SER A 103 17.49 5.84 0.18
N ALA A 104 17.40 5.47 -1.10
CA ALA A 104 16.48 4.45 -1.54
C ALA A 104 16.88 3.07 -0.99
N VAL A 105 15.93 2.38 -0.39
CA VAL A 105 16.13 1.03 0.16
C VAL A 105 15.10 0.07 -0.40
N TYR A 106 15.56 -1.06 -0.90
CA TYR A 106 14.71 -2.18 -1.28
C TYR A 106 14.79 -3.27 -0.20
N PRO A 107 13.73 -3.47 0.59
CA PRO A 107 13.78 -4.34 1.77
C PRO A 107 13.79 -5.84 1.44
N GLY A 108 13.47 -6.22 0.19
CA GLY A 108 13.40 -7.63 -0.20
C GLY A 108 12.41 -8.41 0.65
N HIS A 109 12.82 -9.57 1.17
CA HIS A 109 11.98 -10.43 1.99
C HIS A 109 11.58 -9.81 3.35
N ASP A 110 12.35 -8.87 3.86
CA ASP A 110 12.04 -8.19 5.14
C ASP A 110 10.74 -7.38 5.08
N ALA A 111 10.26 -7.07 3.85
CA ALA A 111 8.96 -6.42 3.65
C ALA A 111 7.78 -7.24 4.18
N PHE A 112 7.91 -8.56 4.27
CA PHE A 112 6.81 -9.44 4.63
C PHE A 112 6.64 -9.67 6.12
N LYS A 113 7.66 -9.44 6.93
CA LYS A 113 7.66 -9.69 8.39
C LYS A 113 7.11 -11.07 8.75
N LEU A 114 7.62 -12.09 8.10
CA LEU A 114 7.29 -13.49 8.33
C LEU A 114 7.96 -14.04 9.59
#